data_d29b81ae10900f127871813e5b169243
#
_entry.id   d29b81ae10900f127871813e5b169243
#
_cell.length_a   1.000
_cell.length_b   1.000
_cell.length_c   1.000
_cell.angle_alpha   90.00
_cell.angle_beta   90.00
_cell.angle_gamma   90.00
#
_symmetry.space_group_name_H-M   'P 1'
#
loop_
_entity.id
_entity.type
_entity.pdbx_description
1 polymer ?
#
loop_
_entity_poly.entity_id
_entity_poly.type
_entity_poly.pdbx_seq_one_letter_code
_entity_poly.pdbx_strand_id
1 'polypeptide(L)'
;MKTGVRIKQHDITDCGAACLASISAHYGLNLPIAKIRQMASTDRKGTNVLGLIEAAGKLGFEVKAVKSKQPDGTNNVEPLQKIPTPAIAHVIKNEKLLHYEVIYSVKKDRIQIMDPGTGELEWIKIEDFNKEWTGILLRRDSEPICLTNNHGIVKSICFSLSHILFS
;
A
#
# COMPACT_ATOMS: atom_id res chain seq x y z
N MET A 1 -7.54 -17.45 2.62
CA MET A 1 -7.29 -16.06 2.20
C MET A 1 -7.00 -15.25 3.46
N LYS A 2 -5.84 -14.57 3.54
CA LYS A 2 -5.62 -13.64 4.66
C LYS A 2 -6.60 -12.48 4.51
N THR A 3 -7.45 -12.26 5.50
CA THR A 3 -8.27 -11.07 5.61
C THR A 3 -7.35 -9.85 5.71
N GLY A 4 -7.68 -8.77 5.02
CA GLY A 4 -6.89 -7.53 5.08
C GLY A 4 -6.78 -7.01 6.52
N VAL A 5 -5.61 -6.54 6.92
CA VAL A 5 -5.40 -5.91 8.21
C VAL A 5 -5.95 -4.49 8.17
N ARG A 6 -6.63 -4.07 9.23
CA ARG A 6 -7.34 -2.80 9.33
C ARG A 6 -6.76 -2.00 10.49
N ILE A 7 -5.96 -1.00 10.17
CA ILE A 7 -5.45 -0.04 11.17
C ILE A 7 -6.04 1.31 10.88
N LYS A 8 -6.88 1.79 11.80
CA LYS A 8 -7.51 3.10 11.72
C LYS A 8 -6.51 4.18 12.05
N GLN A 9 -6.53 5.28 11.28
CA GLN A 9 -5.74 6.48 11.59
C GLN A 9 -6.21 7.15 12.90
N HIS A 10 -5.29 7.83 13.58
CA HIS A 10 -5.62 8.58 14.78
C HIS A 10 -5.91 10.05 14.46
N ASP A 11 -5.27 10.58 13.43
CA ASP A 11 -5.37 11.96 12.99
C ASP A 11 -5.54 12.02 11.46
N ILE A 12 -6.08 13.11 10.94
CA ILE A 12 -6.29 13.31 9.50
C ILE A 12 -5.00 13.25 8.68
N THR A 13 -3.85 13.51 9.31
CA THR A 13 -2.52 13.47 8.67
C THR A 13 -1.91 12.07 8.65
N ASP A 14 -2.55 11.09 9.29
CA ASP A 14 -2.03 9.74 9.50
C ASP A 14 -2.39 8.74 8.40
N CYS A 15 -3.22 9.11 7.42
CA CYS A 15 -3.77 8.16 6.45
C CYS A 15 -2.69 7.32 5.76
N GLY A 16 -1.62 7.96 5.27
CA GLY A 16 -0.50 7.25 4.64
C GLY A 16 0.23 6.32 5.61
N ALA A 17 0.51 6.80 6.83
CA ALA A 17 1.19 6.01 7.86
C ALA A 17 0.32 4.81 8.32
N ALA A 18 -0.99 4.99 8.45
CA ALA A 18 -1.92 3.92 8.81
C ALA A 18 -2.05 2.87 7.69
N CYS A 19 -2.05 3.29 6.41
CA CYS A 19 -1.98 2.38 5.27
C CYS A 19 -0.72 1.53 5.30
N LEU A 20 0.45 2.15 5.50
CA LEU A 20 1.72 1.42 5.58
C LEU A 20 1.78 0.52 6.81
N ALA A 21 1.22 0.94 7.96
CA ALA A 21 1.08 0.10 9.15
C ALA A 21 0.23 -1.15 8.87
N SER A 22 -0.90 -0.98 8.17
CA SER A 22 -1.79 -2.08 7.81
C SER A 22 -1.12 -3.09 6.87
N ILE A 23 -0.37 -2.61 5.87
CA ILE A 23 0.39 -3.48 4.97
C ILE A 23 1.53 -4.17 5.73
N SER A 24 2.27 -3.45 6.58
CA SER A 24 3.34 -4.03 7.39
C SER A 24 2.82 -5.15 8.28
N ALA A 25 1.70 -4.92 8.97
CA ALA A 25 1.05 -5.93 9.81
C ALA A 25 0.51 -7.11 8.99
N HIS A 26 0.04 -6.89 7.77
CA HIS A 26 -0.35 -7.97 6.84
C HIS A 26 0.83 -8.91 6.54
N TYR A 27 2.05 -8.39 6.51
CA TYR A 27 3.28 -9.18 6.35
C TYR A 27 3.92 -9.60 7.69
N GLY A 28 3.26 -9.36 8.82
CA GLY A 28 3.73 -9.79 10.14
C GLY A 28 4.58 -8.77 10.91
N LEU A 29 4.75 -7.56 10.37
CA LEU A 29 5.45 -6.45 11.04
C LEU A 29 4.45 -5.53 11.74
N ASN A 30 4.22 -5.77 13.03
CA ASN A 30 3.29 -4.97 13.82
C ASN A 30 4.00 -3.72 14.37
N LEU A 31 3.84 -2.60 13.70
CA LEU A 31 4.44 -1.32 14.08
C LEU A 31 3.35 -0.29 14.39
N PRO A 32 3.55 0.53 15.44
CA PRO A 32 2.63 1.63 15.73
C PRO A 32 2.71 2.71 14.65
N ILE A 33 1.57 3.36 14.35
CA ILE A 33 1.48 4.46 13.39
C ILE A 33 2.53 5.54 13.67
N ALA A 34 2.74 5.90 14.95
CA ALA A 34 3.71 6.91 15.37
C ALA A 34 5.14 6.60 14.88
N LYS A 35 5.54 5.32 14.88
CA LYS A 35 6.86 4.91 14.37
C LYS A 35 6.96 5.11 12.85
N ILE A 36 5.91 4.76 12.13
CA ILE A 36 5.85 4.92 10.67
C ILE A 36 5.82 6.40 10.30
N ARG A 37 5.06 7.23 11.01
CA ARG A 37 5.08 8.70 10.84
C ARG A 37 6.49 9.27 10.91
N GLN A 38 7.25 8.86 11.93
CA GLN A 38 8.65 9.28 12.10
C GLN A 38 9.52 8.84 10.92
N MET A 39 9.35 7.59 10.46
CA MET A 39 10.13 7.05 9.34
C MET A 39 9.78 7.71 8.00
N ALA A 40 8.52 8.10 7.82
CA ALA A 40 7.98 8.72 6.61
C ALA A 40 8.09 10.25 6.62
N SER A 41 8.66 10.84 7.68
CA SER A 41 8.75 12.31 7.85
C SER A 41 7.38 12.99 7.71
N THR A 42 6.33 12.37 8.30
CA THR A 42 4.97 12.92 8.27
C THR A 42 4.92 14.25 9.02
N ASP A 43 4.39 15.26 8.36
CA ASP A 43 4.24 16.61 8.91
C ASP A 43 2.76 17.00 9.10
N ARG A 44 2.48 18.29 9.29
CA ARG A 44 1.13 18.82 9.45
C ARG A 44 0.26 18.71 8.18
N LYS A 45 0.87 18.49 7.03
CA LYS A 45 0.17 18.29 5.74
C LYS A 45 -0.06 16.81 5.43
N GLY A 46 0.45 15.92 6.29
CA GLY A 46 0.37 14.48 6.10
C GLY A 46 1.66 13.87 5.57
N THR A 47 1.56 12.68 5.01
CA THR A 47 2.69 11.96 4.44
C THR A 47 2.64 12.05 2.91
N ASN A 48 3.71 12.48 2.28
CA ASN A 48 3.82 12.46 0.83
C ASN A 48 4.26 11.07 0.31
N VAL A 49 4.12 10.86 -1.00
CA VAL A 49 4.46 9.58 -1.67
C VAL A 49 5.92 9.18 -1.44
N LEU A 50 6.86 10.14 -1.51
CA LEU A 50 8.28 9.87 -1.30
C LEU A 50 8.54 9.39 0.13
N GLY A 51 7.97 10.07 1.12
CA GLY A 51 8.09 9.68 2.53
C GLY A 51 7.56 8.27 2.79
N LEU A 52 6.47 7.87 2.13
CA LEU A 52 5.95 6.49 2.21
C LEU A 52 6.92 5.47 1.60
N ILE A 53 7.54 5.79 0.45
CA ILE A 53 8.53 4.92 -0.19
C ILE A 53 9.75 4.76 0.71
N GLU A 54 10.26 5.86 1.27
CA GLU A 54 11.41 5.83 2.19
C GLU A 54 11.12 5.02 3.46
N ALA A 55 9.93 5.22 4.05
CA ALA A 55 9.51 4.45 5.22
C ALA A 55 9.38 2.96 4.88
N ALA A 56 8.76 2.63 3.76
CA ALA A 56 8.64 1.24 3.29
C ALA A 56 10.03 0.60 3.07
N GLY A 57 10.96 1.33 2.46
CA GLY A 57 12.35 0.89 2.28
C GLY A 57 13.06 0.61 3.61
N LYS A 58 12.89 1.47 4.61
CA LYS A 58 13.42 1.25 5.98
C LYS A 58 12.83 0.01 6.66
N LEU A 59 11.63 -0.40 6.24
CA LEU A 59 10.97 -1.62 6.70
C LEU A 59 11.35 -2.87 5.88
N GLY A 60 12.23 -2.73 4.89
CA GLY A 60 12.66 -3.82 4.02
C GLY A 60 11.72 -4.14 2.86
N PHE A 61 10.77 -3.27 2.54
CA PHE A 61 9.92 -3.39 1.36
C PHE A 61 10.55 -2.70 0.15
N GLU A 62 10.68 -3.41 -0.94
CA GLU A 62 10.95 -2.78 -2.23
C GLU A 62 9.64 -2.27 -2.82
N VAL A 63 9.50 -0.95 -2.94
CA VAL A 63 8.27 -0.28 -3.35
C VAL A 63 8.54 0.69 -4.48
N LYS A 64 7.67 0.67 -5.49
CA LYS A 64 7.62 1.68 -6.54
C LYS A 64 6.31 2.46 -6.51
N ALA A 65 6.42 3.77 -6.71
CA ALA A 65 5.26 4.57 -7.09
C ALA A 65 5.09 4.49 -8.61
N VAL A 66 3.90 4.11 -9.04
CA VAL A 66 3.49 4.14 -10.44
C VAL A 66 2.37 5.16 -10.60
N LYS A 67 2.41 5.91 -11.70
CA LYS A 67 1.37 6.86 -12.06
C LYS A 67 0.74 6.44 -13.37
N SER A 68 -0.58 6.35 -13.38
CA SER A 68 -1.35 6.20 -14.62
C SER A 68 -1.10 7.41 -15.52
N LYS A 69 -0.76 7.19 -16.77
CA LYS A 69 -0.30 8.26 -17.67
C LYS A 69 -1.40 9.13 -18.24
N GLN A 70 -2.69 8.93 -17.85
CA GLN A 70 -3.73 9.65 -18.58
C GLN A 70 -4.80 10.30 -17.72
N PRO A 71 -4.91 11.65 -17.85
CA PRO A 71 -6.10 12.39 -17.44
C PRO A 71 -7.30 12.20 -18.37
N ASP A 72 -7.11 11.63 -19.57
CA ASP A 72 -8.10 11.57 -20.65
C ASP A 72 -8.81 10.23 -20.82
N GLY A 73 -8.63 9.30 -19.86
CA GLY A 73 -9.35 8.02 -19.85
C GLY A 73 -8.89 6.99 -20.87
N THR A 74 -7.85 7.24 -21.67
CA THR A 74 -7.29 6.22 -22.57
C THR A 74 -6.18 5.46 -21.86
N ASN A 75 -6.53 4.28 -21.36
CA ASN A 75 -5.76 3.50 -20.43
C ASN A 75 -4.66 2.67 -21.08
N ASN A 76 -3.41 3.05 -20.83
CA ASN A 76 -2.30 2.11 -20.80
C ASN A 76 -1.86 1.84 -19.32
N VAL A 77 -2.81 1.82 -18.41
CA VAL A 77 -2.57 1.30 -17.07
C VAL A 77 -2.59 -0.20 -17.17
N GLU A 78 -1.55 -0.84 -16.66
CA GLU A 78 -1.65 -2.25 -16.31
C GLU A 78 -3.00 -2.46 -15.59
N PRO A 79 -3.89 -3.33 -16.10
CA PRO A 79 -5.22 -3.45 -15.52
C PRO A 79 -5.11 -3.65 -14.02
N LEU A 80 -5.92 -2.94 -13.23
CA LEU A 80 -5.91 -3.04 -11.76
C LEU A 80 -5.87 -4.50 -11.28
N GLN A 81 -6.43 -5.42 -12.07
CA GLN A 81 -6.42 -6.86 -11.83
C GLN A 81 -5.02 -7.50 -11.84
N LYS A 82 -4.04 -6.86 -12.47
CA LYS A 82 -2.65 -7.35 -12.55
C LYS A 82 -1.73 -6.70 -11.51
N ILE A 83 -2.21 -5.72 -10.78
CA ILE A 83 -1.41 -5.03 -9.78
C ILE A 83 -1.15 -5.97 -8.60
N PRO A 84 0.12 -6.12 -8.18
CA PRO A 84 0.44 -6.84 -6.95
C PRO A 84 -0.25 -6.20 -5.74
N THR A 85 -1.01 -6.99 -4.99
CA THR A 85 -1.70 -6.54 -3.78
C THR A 85 -1.07 -7.21 -2.54
N PRO A 86 -1.07 -6.53 -1.38
CA PRO A 86 -1.65 -5.21 -1.12
C PRO A 86 -0.85 -4.06 -1.75
N ALA A 87 -1.54 -2.97 -2.08
CA ALA A 87 -0.97 -1.75 -2.60
C ALA A 87 -1.62 -0.52 -1.93
N ILE A 88 -0.93 0.62 -1.90
CA ILE A 88 -1.49 1.88 -1.41
C ILE A 88 -1.91 2.73 -2.60
N ALA A 89 -3.16 3.16 -2.64
CA ALA A 89 -3.69 4.08 -3.62
C ALA A 89 -3.77 5.49 -3.04
N HIS A 90 -3.44 6.50 -3.85
CA HIS A 90 -3.70 7.89 -3.53
C HIS A 90 -5.01 8.31 -4.17
N VAL A 91 -5.93 8.82 -3.37
CA VAL A 91 -7.29 9.20 -3.77
C VAL A 91 -7.60 10.62 -3.35
N ILE A 92 -8.66 11.21 -3.93
CA ILE A 92 -9.23 12.49 -3.52
C ILE A 92 -10.66 12.23 -3.06
N LYS A 93 -10.88 12.34 -1.75
CA LYS A 93 -12.21 12.21 -1.14
C LYS A 93 -12.95 13.56 -1.19
N ASN A 94 -14.24 13.49 -1.53
CA ASN A 94 -15.10 14.68 -1.55
C ASN A 94 -14.50 15.85 -2.35
N GLU A 95 -13.83 15.54 -3.47
CA GLU A 95 -13.22 16.49 -4.42
C GLU A 95 -12.09 17.38 -3.83
N LYS A 96 -11.73 17.25 -2.57
CA LYS A 96 -10.78 18.15 -1.89
C LYS A 96 -9.75 17.46 -1.00
N LEU A 97 -10.12 16.37 -0.34
CA LEU A 97 -9.27 15.74 0.66
C LEU A 97 -8.34 14.73 0.00
N LEU A 98 -7.05 15.04 -0.03
CA LEU A 98 -6.01 14.08 -0.40
C LEU A 98 -5.94 12.98 0.65
N HIS A 99 -6.04 11.73 0.23
CA HIS A 99 -6.15 10.59 1.12
C HIS A 99 -5.44 9.36 0.55
N TYR A 100 -5.12 8.40 1.42
CA TYR A 100 -4.56 7.11 1.03
C TYR A 100 -5.46 5.99 1.49
N GLU A 101 -5.58 4.96 0.66
CA GLU A 101 -6.31 3.74 0.93
C GLU A 101 -5.47 2.51 0.60
N VAL A 102 -5.72 1.39 1.26
CA VAL A 102 -5.06 0.11 0.93
C VAL A 102 -5.96 -0.72 0.03
N ILE A 103 -5.42 -1.14 -1.11
CA ILE A 103 -6.04 -2.13 -1.99
C ILE A 103 -5.58 -3.50 -1.55
N TYR A 104 -6.48 -4.37 -1.10
CA TYR A 104 -6.17 -5.73 -0.69
C TYR A 104 -6.47 -6.78 -1.76
N SER A 105 -7.42 -6.52 -2.64
CA SER A 105 -7.79 -7.46 -3.69
C SER A 105 -8.53 -6.77 -4.84
N VAL A 106 -8.35 -7.27 -6.03
CA VAL A 106 -9.10 -6.83 -7.21
C VAL A 106 -9.74 -8.05 -7.88
N LYS A 107 -11.05 -8.00 -8.16
CA LYS A 107 -11.80 -9.08 -8.80
C LYS A 107 -12.72 -8.49 -9.86
N LYS A 108 -12.58 -8.95 -11.12
CA LYS A 108 -13.44 -8.51 -12.24
C LYS A 108 -13.71 -7.00 -12.23
N ASP A 109 -14.88 -6.61 -11.71
CA ASP A 109 -15.43 -5.26 -11.65
C ASP A 109 -15.37 -4.62 -10.25
N ARG A 110 -14.82 -5.33 -9.24
CA ARG A 110 -14.77 -4.89 -7.85
C ARG A 110 -13.36 -4.86 -7.28
N ILE A 111 -13.16 -3.92 -6.39
CA ILE A 111 -11.91 -3.72 -5.66
C ILE A 111 -12.19 -3.73 -4.16
N GLN A 112 -11.36 -4.43 -3.41
CA GLN A 112 -11.43 -4.43 -1.95
C GLN A 112 -10.47 -3.40 -1.41
N ILE A 113 -11.00 -2.41 -0.74
CA ILE A 113 -10.24 -1.31 -0.14
C ILE A 113 -10.37 -1.33 1.37
N MET A 114 -9.35 -0.79 2.03
CA MET A 114 -9.37 -0.41 3.45
C MET A 114 -9.14 1.08 3.53
N ASP A 115 -10.14 1.80 4.01
CA ASP A 115 -10.03 3.24 4.30
C ASP A 115 -9.53 3.41 5.74
N PRO A 116 -8.34 3.99 5.96
CA PRO A 116 -7.83 4.22 7.32
C PRO A 116 -8.64 5.25 8.09
N GLY A 117 -9.42 6.11 7.43
CA GLY A 117 -10.30 7.07 8.09
C GLY A 117 -11.41 6.40 8.88
N THR A 118 -12.01 5.37 8.32
CA THR A 118 -13.05 4.55 8.98
C THR A 118 -12.46 3.33 9.69
N GLY A 119 -11.37 2.78 9.17
CA GLY A 119 -10.80 1.50 9.56
C GLY A 119 -11.61 0.32 9.02
N GLU A 120 -12.43 0.53 7.99
CA GLU A 120 -13.28 -0.50 7.40
C GLU A 120 -12.69 -1.09 6.13
N LEU A 121 -13.11 -2.30 5.84
CA LEU A 121 -12.71 -3.06 4.67
C LEU A 121 -13.97 -3.32 3.83
N GLU A 122 -14.02 -2.77 2.64
CA GLU A 122 -15.19 -2.84 1.79
C GLU A 122 -14.89 -3.23 0.35
N TRP A 123 -15.90 -3.76 -0.34
CA TRP A 123 -15.86 -4.05 -1.76
C TRP A 123 -16.65 -3.01 -2.53
N ILE A 124 -15.97 -2.18 -3.30
CA ILE A 124 -16.60 -1.16 -4.16
C ILE A 124 -16.42 -1.52 -5.64
N LYS A 125 -17.18 -0.88 -6.53
CA LYS A 125 -16.98 -1.03 -7.98
C LYS A 125 -15.71 -0.30 -8.39
N ILE A 126 -14.97 -0.86 -9.35
CA ILE A 126 -13.77 -0.21 -9.91
C ILE A 126 -14.14 1.15 -10.54
N GLU A 127 -15.32 1.27 -11.15
CA GLU A 127 -15.81 2.54 -11.70
C GLU A 127 -15.93 3.64 -10.65
N ASP A 128 -16.41 3.32 -9.44
CA ASP A 128 -16.54 4.27 -8.34
C ASP A 128 -15.18 4.60 -7.73
N PHE A 129 -14.31 3.61 -7.56
CA PHE A 129 -12.94 3.83 -7.15
C PHE A 129 -12.19 4.78 -8.11
N ASN A 130 -12.35 4.61 -9.42
CA ASN A 130 -11.69 5.42 -10.43
C ASN A 130 -12.10 6.91 -10.41
N LYS A 131 -13.27 7.24 -9.86
CA LYS A 131 -13.71 8.64 -9.71
C LYS A 131 -12.88 9.40 -8.68
N GLU A 132 -12.38 8.71 -7.68
CA GLU A 132 -11.58 9.29 -6.59
C GLU A 132 -10.08 9.05 -6.76
N TRP A 133 -9.68 8.04 -7.52
CA TRP A 133 -8.29 7.67 -7.69
C TRP A 133 -7.51 8.68 -8.54
N THR A 134 -6.37 9.16 -8.02
CA THR A 134 -5.50 10.13 -8.71
C THR A 134 -4.58 9.52 -9.76
N GLY A 135 -4.68 8.20 -9.97
CA GLY A 135 -3.77 7.46 -10.83
C GLY A 135 -2.45 7.05 -10.17
N ILE A 136 -2.22 7.43 -8.90
CA ILE A 136 -0.98 7.10 -8.19
C ILE A 136 -1.20 5.85 -7.33
N LEU A 137 -0.29 4.88 -7.48
CA LEU A 137 -0.23 3.67 -6.67
C LEU A 137 1.19 3.45 -6.15
N LEU A 138 1.29 3.04 -4.89
CA LEU A 138 2.51 2.47 -4.33
C LEU A 138 2.32 0.95 -4.23
N ARG A 139 3.14 0.20 -4.95
CA ARG A 139 3.09 -1.25 -5.00
C ARG A 139 4.47 -1.87 -4.76
N ARG A 140 4.52 -3.12 -4.35
CA ARG A 140 5.78 -3.86 -4.32
C ARG A 140 6.34 -3.98 -5.73
N ASP A 141 7.66 -3.80 -5.85
CA ASP A 141 8.34 -3.86 -7.15
C ASP A 141 8.71 -5.29 -7.56
N SER A 142 8.97 -6.15 -6.60
CA SER A 142 9.45 -7.50 -6.87
C SER A 142 8.34 -8.55 -6.80
N GLU A 143 8.22 -9.36 -7.84
CA GLU A 143 7.88 -10.76 -7.68
C GLU A 143 8.81 -11.34 -6.59
N PRO A 144 8.31 -12.19 -5.67
CA PRO A 144 9.22 -12.87 -4.75
C PRO A 144 10.28 -13.57 -5.59
N ILE A 145 11.55 -13.17 -5.44
CA ILE A 145 12.65 -13.87 -6.08
C ILE A 145 12.62 -15.27 -5.50
N CYS A 146 12.08 -16.20 -6.28
CA CYS A 146 12.13 -17.62 -5.99
C CYS A 146 13.58 -18.05 -6.21
N LEU A 147 14.41 -17.96 -5.18
CA LEU A 147 15.70 -18.61 -5.18
C LEU A 147 15.42 -20.12 -5.15
N THR A 148 15.32 -20.72 -6.32
CA THR A 148 15.34 -22.18 -6.47
C THR A 148 16.74 -22.67 -6.13
N ASN A 149 16.94 -23.05 -4.88
CA ASN A 149 18.04 -23.93 -4.57
C ASN A 149 17.70 -25.34 -5.09
N ASN A 150 18.65 -26.02 -5.68
CA ASN A 150 18.57 -27.33 -6.36
C ASN A 150 18.06 -28.52 -5.50
N HIS A 151 17.39 -28.28 -4.39
CA HIS A 151 16.77 -29.29 -3.54
C HIS A 151 15.47 -28.81 -2.93
N GLY A 152 14.37 -29.13 -3.61
CA GLY A 152 13.04 -29.16 -2.98
C GLY A 152 12.38 -27.80 -2.72
N ILE A 153 11.11 -27.75 -3.07
CA ILE A 153 10.19 -26.62 -2.86
C ILE A 153 10.17 -26.21 -1.38
N VAL A 154 10.86 -25.13 -1.05
CA VAL A 154 10.67 -24.45 0.23
C VAL A 154 9.69 -23.30 -0.02
N LYS A 155 8.54 -23.32 0.65
CA LYS A 155 7.62 -22.18 0.73
C LYS A 155 8.39 -20.99 1.29
N SER A 156 8.91 -20.14 0.42
CA SER A 156 9.73 -19.01 0.79
C SER A 156 8.84 -17.84 1.17
N ILE A 157 8.73 -17.60 2.48
CA ILE A 157 8.53 -16.26 3.02
C ILE A 157 9.92 -15.62 2.92
N CYS A 158 10.23 -14.98 1.81
CA CYS A 158 11.49 -14.25 1.68
C CYS A 158 11.34 -12.88 2.38
N PHE A 159 11.46 -12.90 3.72
CA PHE A 159 11.95 -11.75 4.46
C PHE A 159 13.48 -11.75 4.35
N SER A 160 14.04 -10.84 3.59
CA SER A 160 15.44 -10.49 3.78
C SER A 160 15.57 -9.76 5.12
N LEU A 161 15.78 -10.54 6.18
CA LEU A 161 16.11 -10.07 7.53
C LEU A 161 17.62 -9.77 7.63
N SER A 162 18.19 -9.15 6.64
CA SER A 162 19.56 -8.64 6.74
C SER A 162 19.52 -7.14 6.90
N HIS A 163 19.42 -6.66 8.12
CA HIS A 163 19.95 -5.41 8.68
C HIS A 163 19.16 -4.87 9.88
N ILE A 164 18.61 -5.75 10.73
CA ILE A 164 18.18 -5.32 12.06
C ILE A 164 18.91 -6.19 13.11
N LEU A 165 20.23 -6.08 13.13
CA LEU A 165 21.04 -6.41 14.30
C LEU A 165 22.28 -5.48 14.28
N PHE A 166 22.46 -4.78 15.40
CA PHE A 166 23.56 -3.88 15.78
C PHE A 166 23.48 -2.41 15.32
N SER A 167 22.87 -1.55 16.09
CA SER A 167 23.50 -0.57 17.00
C SER A 167 22.44 0.03 17.91
#